data_9bed7929b72d9ed3508f813707ac4e13
#
_entry.id   9bed7929b72d9ed3508f813707ac4e13
#
_cell.length_a   1.000
_cell.length_b   1.000
_cell.length_c   1.000
_cell.angle_alpha   90.00
_cell.angle_beta   90.00
_cell.angle_gamma   90.00
#
_symmetry.space_group_name_H-M   'P 1'
#
loop_
_entity.id
_entity.type
_entity.pdbx_description
1 polymer ?
#
loop_
_entity_poly.entity_id
_entity_poly.type
_entity_poly.pdbx_seq_one_letter_code
_entity_poly.pdbx_strand_id
1 'polypeptide(L)'
;MKKHPRLLRARQRVNAVVAALRTIPRGRYVAGLLVLLSLVVLRSFFGARVLGTWFTENALVALIGIALVSTYRRMPLSRVSYTLIFLFTCLHETGAHWTYAHVPYDDWWQNLFGVTLNSQLGFTRNNFDRLVHFCYGLLLAYPLREIFLRVANVRGFWGYFLPLDFTMSTSMVYELIEWVTAEFVGADAGNDFLGSQGDIWDSQKDMAMASLGALIAMTVIALVTWHYKRDFAREFGESLKLKRTAPLGEDEMARIQIAGKG
;
A
#
# COMPACT_ATOMS: atom_id res chain seq x y z
N MET A 1 18.88 -7.40 -33.83
CA MET A 1 18.33 -6.17 -33.24
C MET A 1 19.42 -5.43 -32.44
N LYS A 2 19.92 -4.30 -32.94
CA LYS A 2 20.93 -3.48 -32.25
C LYS A 2 20.24 -2.74 -31.07
N LYS A 3 20.59 -3.09 -29.85
CA LYS A 3 20.06 -2.40 -28.66
C LYS A 3 20.45 -0.92 -28.67
N HIS A 4 19.47 -0.01 -28.56
CA HIS A 4 19.65 1.43 -28.66
C HIS A 4 20.65 1.92 -27.59
N PRO A 5 21.73 2.67 -27.92
CA PRO A 5 22.80 3.07 -26.99
C PRO A 5 22.30 3.83 -25.72
N ARG A 6 21.20 4.57 -25.84
CA ARG A 6 20.58 5.27 -24.71
C ARG A 6 20.01 4.31 -23.66
N LEU A 7 19.41 3.19 -24.08
CA LEU A 7 18.85 2.17 -23.17
C LEU A 7 19.95 1.42 -22.42
N LEU A 8 21.09 1.18 -23.07
CA LEU A 8 22.26 0.55 -22.42
C LEU A 8 22.85 1.47 -21.34
N ARG A 9 23.01 2.76 -21.62
CA ARG A 9 23.49 3.74 -20.63
C ARG A 9 22.55 3.92 -19.45
N ALA A 10 21.23 3.97 -19.69
CA ALA A 10 20.23 4.02 -18.64
C ALA A 10 20.31 2.78 -17.73
N ARG A 11 20.39 1.59 -18.31
CA ARG A 11 20.55 0.33 -17.56
C ARG A 11 21.85 0.29 -16.74
N GLN A 12 22.95 0.78 -17.29
CA GLN A 12 24.21 0.88 -16.55
C GLN A 12 24.11 1.83 -15.36
N ARG A 13 23.47 3.01 -15.52
CA ARG A 13 23.24 3.95 -14.43
C ARG A 13 22.37 3.35 -13.31
N VAL A 14 21.26 2.70 -13.69
CA VAL A 14 20.40 2.01 -12.73
C VAL A 14 21.17 0.93 -11.98
N ASN A 15 21.94 0.10 -12.67
CA ASN A 15 22.74 -0.94 -12.03
C ASN A 15 23.79 -0.36 -11.08
N ALA A 16 24.43 0.76 -11.44
CA ALA A 16 25.41 1.44 -10.57
C ALA A 16 24.76 1.99 -9.29
N VAL A 17 23.57 2.62 -9.42
CA VAL A 17 22.80 3.10 -8.26
C VAL A 17 22.37 1.93 -7.36
N VAL A 18 21.85 0.85 -7.95
CA VAL A 18 21.46 -0.35 -7.19
C VAL A 18 22.67 -0.98 -6.49
N ALA A 19 23.84 -1.04 -7.15
CA ALA A 19 25.07 -1.54 -6.54
C ALA A 19 25.50 -0.64 -5.37
N ALA A 20 25.52 0.67 -5.54
CA ALA A 20 25.84 1.63 -4.51
C ALA A 20 24.90 1.53 -3.29
N LEU A 21 23.59 1.43 -3.52
CA LEU A 21 22.61 1.24 -2.45
C LEU A 21 22.82 -0.09 -1.69
N ARG A 22 23.31 -1.14 -2.35
CA ARG A 22 23.62 -2.43 -1.71
C ARG A 22 24.81 -2.37 -0.76
N THR A 23 25.74 -1.44 -0.93
CA THR A 23 26.89 -1.27 -0.03
C THR A 23 26.53 -0.67 1.31
N ILE A 24 25.44 0.10 1.40
CA ILE A 24 24.96 0.70 2.65
C ILE A 24 24.38 -0.41 3.54
N PRO A 25 24.78 -0.57 4.81
CA PRO A 25 24.15 -1.49 5.74
C PRO A 25 22.64 -1.24 5.84
N ARG A 26 21.82 -2.31 5.85
CA ARG A 26 20.34 -2.19 5.89
C ARG A 26 19.85 -1.27 7.02
N GLY A 27 20.43 -1.40 8.22
CA GLY A 27 20.05 -0.56 9.37
C GLY A 27 20.25 0.94 9.10
N ARG A 28 21.39 1.31 8.49
CA ARG A 28 21.65 2.72 8.11
C ARG A 28 20.69 3.21 7.04
N TYR A 29 20.36 2.36 6.07
CA TYR A 29 19.38 2.69 5.03
C TYR A 29 18.00 2.97 5.63
N VAL A 30 17.50 2.07 6.50
CA VAL A 30 16.19 2.22 7.15
C VAL A 30 16.20 3.41 8.11
N ALA A 31 17.28 3.63 8.87
CA ALA A 31 17.42 4.81 9.72
C ALA A 31 17.37 6.12 8.91
N GLY A 32 18.04 6.16 7.75
CA GLY A 32 17.95 7.30 6.83
C GLY A 32 16.53 7.58 6.35
N LEU A 33 15.79 6.53 5.92
CA LEU A 33 14.38 6.67 5.55
C LEU A 33 13.51 7.16 6.73
N LEU A 34 13.75 6.65 7.93
CA LEU A 34 13.01 7.05 9.13
C LEU A 34 13.26 8.53 9.48
N VAL A 35 14.52 9.00 9.39
CA VAL A 35 14.84 10.42 9.60
C VAL A 35 14.14 11.30 8.57
N LEU A 36 14.20 10.93 7.28
CA LEU A 36 13.51 11.66 6.23
C LEU A 36 11.98 11.67 6.46
N LEU A 37 11.41 10.52 6.83
CA LEU A 37 9.98 10.42 7.14
C LEU A 37 9.60 11.30 8.33
N SER A 38 10.41 11.30 9.40
CA SER A 38 10.16 12.18 10.54
C SER A 38 10.15 13.66 10.16
N LEU A 39 11.02 14.07 9.24
CA LEU A 39 11.03 15.45 8.71
C LEU A 39 9.76 15.74 7.90
N VAL A 40 9.29 14.78 7.09
CA VAL A 40 8.04 14.91 6.32
C VAL A 40 6.83 15.03 7.26
N VAL A 41 6.73 14.16 8.28
CA VAL A 41 5.65 14.20 9.29
C VAL A 41 5.67 15.52 10.07
N LEU A 42 6.84 15.97 10.53
CA LEU A 42 6.98 17.26 11.19
C LEU A 42 6.54 18.41 10.28
N ARG A 43 6.95 18.40 9.01
CA ARG A 43 6.54 19.43 8.04
C ARG A 43 5.04 19.37 7.78
N SER A 44 4.45 18.17 7.72
CA SER A 44 3.01 17.95 7.54
C SER A 44 2.22 18.48 8.73
N PHE A 45 2.72 18.28 9.95
CA PHE A 45 2.08 18.79 11.18
C PHE A 45 2.08 20.32 11.24
N PHE A 46 3.22 20.96 10.96
CA PHE A 46 3.31 22.42 10.99
C PHE A 46 2.56 23.05 9.83
N GLY A 47 1.49 23.78 10.15
CA GLY A 47 0.61 24.41 9.17
C GLY A 47 -0.43 23.47 8.57
N ALA A 48 -0.69 22.32 9.19
CA ALA A 48 -1.80 21.45 8.81
C ALA A 48 -3.11 22.25 8.77
N ARG A 49 -3.91 22.04 7.73
CA ARG A 49 -5.16 22.78 7.48
C ARG A 49 -6.15 22.63 8.64
N VAL A 50 -6.34 21.41 9.13
CA VAL A 50 -7.16 21.08 10.29
C VAL A 50 -6.40 20.08 11.16
N LEU A 51 -5.95 20.51 12.33
CA LEU A 51 -5.14 19.66 13.23
C LEU A 51 -5.90 18.42 13.71
N GLY A 52 -7.20 18.52 13.99
CA GLY A 52 -8.01 17.38 14.40
C GLY A 52 -7.99 16.27 13.35
N THR A 53 -8.27 16.60 12.10
CA THR A 53 -8.18 15.66 10.96
C THR A 53 -6.77 15.10 10.82
N TRP A 54 -5.74 15.94 10.92
CA TRP A 54 -4.36 15.49 10.85
C TRP A 54 -4.03 14.41 11.89
N PHE A 55 -4.48 14.58 13.15
CA PHE A 55 -4.27 13.57 14.19
C PHE A 55 -5.03 12.28 13.92
N THR A 56 -6.26 12.36 13.44
CA THR A 56 -7.07 11.18 13.07
C THR A 56 -6.39 10.38 11.96
N GLU A 57 -5.98 11.05 10.89
CA GLU A 57 -5.27 10.45 9.76
C GLU A 57 -3.95 9.79 10.18
N ASN A 58 -3.20 10.44 11.04
CA ASN A 58 -1.91 9.96 11.50
C ASN A 58 -1.98 8.88 12.59
N ALA A 59 -3.13 8.61 13.20
CA ALA A 59 -3.27 7.57 14.21
C ALA A 59 -2.91 6.19 13.67
N LEU A 60 -3.39 5.84 12.48
CA LEU A 60 -3.09 4.57 11.82
C LEU A 60 -1.62 4.50 11.37
N VAL A 61 -1.07 5.60 10.86
CA VAL A 61 0.36 5.70 10.47
C VAL A 61 1.26 5.45 11.68
N ALA A 62 0.92 6.06 12.84
CA ALA A 62 1.65 5.84 14.08
C ALA A 62 1.59 4.38 14.54
N LEU A 63 0.40 3.74 14.48
CA LEU A 63 0.22 2.34 14.83
C LEU A 63 1.07 1.41 13.94
N ILE A 64 1.02 1.60 12.64
CA ILE A 64 1.82 0.83 11.68
C ILE A 64 3.32 1.10 11.90
N GLY A 65 3.70 2.35 12.12
CA GLY A 65 5.09 2.73 12.44
C GLY A 65 5.62 2.03 13.69
N ILE A 66 4.84 1.99 14.77
CA ILE A 66 5.17 1.26 16.00
C ILE A 66 5.32 -0.24 15.71
N ALA A 67 4.40 -0.83 14.95
CA ALA A 67 4.45 -2.25 14.57
C ALA A 67 5.73 -2.57 13.76
N LEU A 68 6.09 -1.73 12.78
CA LEU A 68 7.31 -1.90 11.98
C LEU A 68 8.59 -1.78 12.81
N VAL A 69 8.65 -0.81 13.73
CA VAL A 69 9.81 -0.62 14.62
C VAL A 69 9.94 -1.79 15.61
N SER A 70 8.83 -2.19 16.24
CA SER A 70 8.83 -3.28 17.23
C SER A 70 9.20 -4.64 16.63
N THR A 71 8.80 -4.88 15.38
CA THR A 71 9.09 -6.13 14.67
C THR A 71 10.42 -6.12 13.91
N TYR A 72 11.08 -4.96 13.76
CA TYR A 72 12.27 -4.77 12.93
C TYR A 72 13.38 -5.79 13.20
N ARG A 73 13.68 -6.09 14.49
CA ARG A 73 14.74 -7.03 14.85
C ARG A 73 14.42 -8.48 14.52
N ARG A 74 13.12 -8.87 14.59
CA ARG A 74 12.66 -10.24 14.35
C ARG A 74 12.34 -10.48 12.87
N MET A 75 11.77 -9.48 12.19
CA MET A 75 11.32 -9.58 10.81
C MET A 75 11.65 -8.30 10.02
N PRO A 76 12.92 -7.99 9.78
CA PRO A 76 13.26 -6.84 8.94
C PRO A 76 12.76 -7.07 7.51
N LEU A 77 12.04 -6.11 6.94
CA LEU A 77 11.59 -6.14 5.57
C LEU A 77 12.73 -5.84 4.58
N SER A 78 12.49 -6.07 3.30
CA SER A 78 13.42 -5.70 2.25
C SER A 78 13.55 -4.16 2.13
N ARG A 79 14.64 -3.69 1.53
CA ARG A 79 14.82 -2.26 1.24
C ARG A 79 13.71 -1.74 0.33
N VAL A 80 13.28 -2.57 -0.63
CA VAL A 80 12.19 -2.23 -1.54
C VAL A 80 10.91 -1.97 -0.74
N SER A 81 10.55 -2.87 0.19
CA SER A 81 9.37 -2.70 1.04
C SER A 81 9.44 -1.42 1.88
N TYR A 82 10.58 -1.14 2.54
CA TYR A 82 10.73 0.09 3.31
C TYR A 82 10.66 1.34 2.44
N THR A 83 11.21 1.30 1.21
CA THR A 83 11.11 2.43 0.27
C THR A 83 9.68 2.66 -0.18
N LEU A 84 8.94 1.58 -0.50
CA LEU A 84 7.55 1.70 -0.94
C LEU A 84 6.65 2.21 0.19
N ILE A 85 6.85 1.74 1.43
CA ILE A 85 6.16 2.26 2.61
C ILE A 85 6.49 3.74 2.80
N PHE A 86 7.76 4.14 2.72
CA PHE A 86 8.18 5.53 2.83
C PHE A 86 7.50 6.42 1.78
N LEU A 87 7.51 6.01 0.50
CA LEU A 87 6.89 6.77 -0.59
C LEU A 87 5.39 6.93 -0.38
N PHE A 88 4.70 5.84 0.01
CA PHE A 88 3.29 5.89 0.33
C PHE A 88 3.01 6.86 1.49
N THR A 89 3.78 6.76 2.58
CA THR A 89 3.56 7.63 3.75
C THR A 89 3.84 9.10 3.42
N CYS A 90 4.82 9.41 2.56
CA CYS A 90 5.02 10.80 2.08
C CYS A 90 3.80 11.33 1.30
N LEU A 91 3.17 10.49 0.47
CA LEU A 91 1.96 10.86 -0.25
C LEU A 91 0.78 11.06 0.71
N HIS A 92 0.60 10.15 1.66
CA HIS A 92 -0.41 10.23 2.72
C HIS A 92 -0.25 11.52 3.54
N GLU A 93 0.97 11.85 3.99
CA GLU A 93 1.25 13.07 4.75
C GLU A 93 0.91 14.35 3.97
N THR A 94 1.04 14.32 2.64
CA THR A 94 0.57 15.41 1.79
C THR A 94 -0.95 15.54 1.87
N GLY A 95 -1.68 14.44 1.81
CA GLY A 95 -3.14 14.40 2.01
C GLY A 95 -3.54 14.90 3.39
N ALA A 96 -2.95 14.36 4.44
CA ALA A 96 -3.24 14.71 5.83
C ALA A 96 -2.99 16.21 6.13
N HIS A 97 -1.92 16.80 5.55
CA HIS A 97 -1.63 18.22 5.69
C HIS A 97 -2.74 19.13 5.12
N TRP A 98 -3.30 18.75 3.96
CA TRP A 98 -4.30 19.53 3.21
C TRP A 98 -5.74 19.01 3.38
N THR A 99 -5.97 18.01 4.24
CA THR A 99 -7.28 17.31 4.38
C THR A 99 -7.76 16.68 3.06
N TYR A 100 -6.88 16.01 2.34
CA TYR A 100 -7.08 15.30 1.06
C TYR A 100 -7.84 16.09 0.00
N ALA A 101 -9.11 16.45 0.25
CA ALA A 101 -9.96 17.19 -0.66
C ALA A 101 -9.44 18.59 -1.06
N HIS A 102 -8.44 19.10 -0.35
CA HIS A 102 -7.90 20.45 -0.56
C HIS A 102 -6.43 20.47 -0.99
N VAL A 103 -5.86 19.32 -1.36
CA VAL A 103 -4.49 19.29 -1.90
C VAL A 103 -4.43 20.09 -3.19
N PRO A 104 -3.58 21.13 -3.30
CA PRO A 104 -3.58 22.04 -4.45
C PRO A 104 -2.78 21.47 -5.63
N TYR A 105 -3.00 20.19 -5.98
CA TYR A 105 -2.26 19.54 -7.07
C TYR A 105 -2.56 20.17 -8.44
N ASP A 106 -3.75 20.71 -8.62
CA ASP A 106 -4.15 21.39 -9.85
C ASP A 106 -3.36 22.70 -10.04
N ASP A 107 -3.18 23.47 -8.95
CA ASP A 107 -2.37 24.69 -8.97
C ASP A 107 -0.91 24.36 -9.27
N TRP A 108 -0.37 23.28 -8.63
CA TRP A 108 0.99 22.82 -8.92
C TRP A 108 1.16 22.40 -10.37
N TRP A 109 0.18 21.68 -10.92
CA TRP A 109 0.20 21.24 -12.31
C TRP A 109 0.07 22.41 -13.27
N GLN A 110 -0.82 23.36 -13.00
CA GLN A 110 -1.01 24.58 -13.80
C GLN A 110 0.26 25.43 -13.82
N ASN A 111 0.95 25.56 -12.68
CA ASN A 111 2.21 26.31 -12.61
C ASN A 111 3.33 25.66 -13.43
N LEU A 112 3.32 24.34 -13.62
CA LEU A 112 4.33 23.62 -14.38
C LEU A 112 3.99 23.53 -15.88
N PHE A 113 2.71 23.37 -16.23
CA PHE A 113 2.27 23.01 -17.58
C PHE A 113 1.31 24.03 -18.20
N GLY A 114 0.88 25.05 -17.45
CA GLY A 114 -0.01 26.12 -17.95
C GLY A 114 -1.50 25.74 -18.02
N VAL A 115 -1.86 24.52 -17.64
CA VAL A 115 -3.24 24.00 -17.64
C VAL A 115 -3.48 23.17 -16.38
N THR A 116 -4.73 23.08 -15.91
CA THR A 116 -5.06 22.25 -14.75
C THR A 116 -5.16 20.76 -15.14
N LEU A 117 -4.75 19.87 -14.24
CA LEU A 117 -4.84 18.43 -14.45
C LEU A 117 -6.31 17.99 -14.53
N ASN A 118 -7.17 18.56 -13.68
CA ASN A 118 -8.60 18.26 -13.67
C ASN A 118 -9.26 18.60 -15.01
N SER A 119 -8.93 19.74 -15.65
CA SER A 119 -9.46 20.08 -16.97
C SER A 119 -9.01 19.11 -18.06
N GLN A 120 -7.78 18.62 -17.99
CA GLN A 120 -7.26 17.64 -18.96
C GLN A 120 -7.92 16.26 -18.83
N LEU A 121 -8.23 15.84 -17.60
CA LEU A 121 -8.81 14.53 -17.32
C LEU A 121 -10.35 14.54 -17.22
N GLY A 122 -10.97 15.72 -17.34
CA GLY A 122 -12.44 15.88 -17.22
C GLY A 122 -12.93 15.69 -15.78
N PHE A 123 -12.11 15.98 -14.78
CA PHE A 123 -12.49 15.86 -13.38
C PHE A 123 -13.19 17.14 -12.91
N THR A 124 -14.26 16.96 -12.13
CA THR A 124 -15.08 18.05 -11.58
C THR A 124 -14.79 18.32 -10.10
N ARG A 125 -13.96 17.49 -9.46
CA ARG A 125 -13.61 17.55 -8.04
C ARG A 125 -12.11 17.28 -7.84
N ASN A 126 -11.63 17.53 -6.63
CA ASN A 126 -10.32 17.06 -6.22
C ASN A 126 -10.31 15.53 -6.09
N ASN A 127 -9.39 14.86 -6.78
CA ASN A 127 -9.26 13.40 -6.80
C ASN A 127 -7.96 12.93 -6.13
N PHE A 128 -7.36 13.74 -5.24
CA PHE A 128 -6.12 13.38 -4.58
C PHE A 128 -6.30 12.14 -3.69
N ASP A 129 -7.44 12.03 -3.03
CA ASP A 129 -7.80 10.88 -2.20
C ASP A 129 -7.81 9.59 -3.02
N ARG A 130 -8.47 9.57 -4.15
CA ARG A 130 -8.45 8.43 -5.09
C ARG A 130 -7.05 8.05 -5.54
N LEU A 131 -6.18 9.04 -5.74
CA LEU A 131 -4.77 8.79 -6.05
C LEU A 131 -4.06 8.11 -4.87
N VAL A 132 -4.33 8.53 -3.63
CA VAL A 132 -3.75 7.92 -2.43
C VAL A 132 -4.23 6.48 -2.28
N HIS A 133 -5.53 6.19 -2.45
CA HIS A 133 -6.07 4.82 -2.44
C HIS A 133 -5.44 3.95 -3.53
N PHE A 134 -5.31 4.46 -4.75
CA PHE A 134 -4.59 3.75 -5.82
C PHE A 134 -3.14 3.45 -5.44
N CYS A 135 -2.42 4.44 -4.92
CA CYS A 135 -1.02 4.28 -4.50
C CYS A 135 -0.90 3.39 -3.27
N TYR A 136 -1.89 3.36 -2.36
CA TYR A 136 -1.99 2.40 -1.28
C TYR A 136 -1.89 0.97 -1.84
N GLY A 137 -2.76 0.62 -2.76
CA GLY A 137 -2.74 -0.70 -3.39
C GLY A 137 -1.44 -0.95 -4.17
N LEU A 138 -1.02 0.00 -4.99
CA LEU A 138 0.15 -0.15 -5.86
C LEU A 138 1.46 -0.32 -5.09
N LEU A 139 1.65 0.46 -4.02
CA LEU A 139 2.92 0.51 -3.28
C LEU A 139 2.95 -0.49 -2.11
N LEU A 140 1.82 -0.68 -1.39
CA LEU A 140 1.84 -1.51 -0.19
C LEU A 140 1.54 -2.99 -0.43
N ALA A 141 0.98 -3.38 -1.58
CA ALA A 141 0.77 -4.79 -1.89
C ALA A 141 2.09 -5.60 -1.95
N TYR A 142 3.22 -5.00 -2.32
CA TYR A 142 4.52 -5.69 -2.29
C TYR A 142 5.05 -5.92 -0.86
N PRO A 143 5.10 -4.93 0.06
CA PRO A 143 5.40 -5.18 1.47
C PRO A 143 4.51 -6.24 2.11
N LEU A 144 3.20 -6.19 1.85
CA LEU A 144 2.24 -7.21 2.32
C LEU A 144 2.58 -8.60 1.78
N ARG A 145 2.90 -8.69 0.47
CA ARG A 145 3.36 -9.94 -0.13
C ARG A 145 4.62 -10.49 0.56
N GLU A 146 5.59 -9.64 0.86
CA GLU A 146 6.79 -10.04 1.59
C GLU A 146 6.44 -10.63 2.97
N ILE A 147 5.49 -10.04 3.68
CA ILE A 147 5.01 -10.53 4.98
C ILE A 147 4.33 -11.89 4.80
N PHE A 148 3.38 -12.04 3.89
CA PHE A 148 2.68 -13.31 3.65
C PHE A 148 3.62 -14.44 3.25
N LEU A 149 4.60 -14.19 2.39
CA LEU A 149 5.60 -15.18 2.00
C LEU A 149 6.48 -15.64 3.18
N ARG A 150 6.78 -14.75 4.12
CA ARG A 150 7.72 -15.03 5.23
C ARG A 150 7.04 -15.50 6.50
N VAL A 151 5.85 -15.00 6.81
CA VAL A 151 5.12 -15.34 8.06
C VAL A 151 4.18 -16.52 7.83
N ALA A 152 3.33 -16.46 6.80
CA ALA A 152 2.37 -17.51 6.49
C ALA A 152 2.93 -18.59 5.54
N ASN A 153 4.18 -18.44 5.08
CA ASN A 153 4.85 -19.38 4.15
C ASN A 153 4.02 -19.74 2.91
N VAL A 154 3.21 -18.80 2.43
CA VAL A 154 2.39 -18.99 1.22
C VAL A 154 3.27 -19.00 -0.03
N ARG A 155 2.84 -19.72 -1.08
CA ARG A 155 3.58 -19.84 -2.35
C ARG A 155 2.60 -19.85 -3.54
N GLY A 156 3.15 -19.71 -4.74
CA GLY A 156 2.40 -19.79 -5.98
C GLY A 156 1.25 -18.78 -6.04
N PHE A 157 0.06 -19.21 -6.42
CA PHE A 157 -1.15 -18.40 -6.53
C PHE A 157 -1.43 -17.60 -5.23
N TRP A 158 -1.38 -18.26 -4.07
CA TRP A 158 -1.69 -17.64 -2.78
C TRP A 158 -0.74 -16.50 -2.41
N GLY A 159 0.51 -16.53 -2.91
CA GLY A 159 1.48 -15.47 -2.74
C GLY A 159 1.16 -14.18 -3.53
N TYR A 160 0.15 -14.20 -4.41
CA TYR A 160 -0.36 -13.04 -5.14
C TYR A 160 -1.78 -12.69 -4.71
N PHE A 161 -2.63 -13.71 -4.51
CA PHE A 161 -4.02 -13.52 -4.14
C PHE A 161 -4.17 -12.92 -2.73
N LEU A 162 -3.49 -13.48 -1.72
CA LEU A 162 -3.65 -12.99 -0.34
C LEU A 162 -3.21 -11.53 -0.14
N PRO A 163 -2.08 -11.04 -0.70
CA PRO A 163 -1.76 -9.62 -0.63
C PRO A 163 -2.79 -8.73 -1.32
N LEU A 164 -3.36 -9.16 -2.45
CA LEU A 164 -4.44 -8.46 -3.14
C LEU A 164 -5.69 -8.39 -2.26
N ASP A 165 -6.17 -9.54 -1.79
CA ASP A 165 -7.37 -9.67 -0.95
C ASP A 165 -7.22 -8.86 0.36
N PHE A 166 -6.06 -8.96 1.02
CA PHE A 166 -5.79 -8.19 2.23
C PHE A 166 -5.80 -6.68 1.98
N THR A 167 -5.25 -6.23 0.84
CA THR A 167 -5.30 -4.80 0.46
C THR A 167 -6.74 -4.35 0.24
N MET A 168 -7.56 -5.15 -0.43
CA MET A 168 -8.99 -4.86 -0.63
C MET A 168 -9.73 -4.80 0.71
N SER A 169 -9.52 -5.78 1.57
CA SER A 169 -10.16 -5.86 2.89
C SER A 169 -9.76 -4.70 3.80
N THR A 170 -8.49 -4.32 3.81
CA THR A 170 -8.02 -3.19 4.64
C THR A 170 -8.45 -1.84 4.10
N SER A 171 -8.57 -1.68 2.77
CA SER A 171 -9.19 -0.49 2.18
C SER A 171 -10.66 -0.37 2.60
N MET A 172 -11.43 -1.47 2.55
CA MET A 172 -12.81 -1.49 3.05
C MET A 172 -12.89 -1.13 4.54
N VAL A 173 -12.01 -1.68 5.38
CA VAL A 173 -11.97 -1.37 6.80
C VAL A 173 -11.67 0.11 7.04
N TYR A 174 -10.80 0.72 6.24
CA TYR A 174 -10.47 2.13 6.32
C TYR A 174 -11.72 3.00 6.03
N GLU A 175 -12.44 2.73 4.95
CA GLU A 175 -13.69 3.42 4.60
C GLU A 175 -14.78 3.28 5.70
N LEU A 176 -14.85 2.09 6.33
CA LEU A 176 -15.76 1.89 7.47
C LEU A 176 -15.35 2.71 8.69
N ILE A 177 -14.04 2.86 8.95
CA ILE A 177 -13.53 3.73 10.03
C ILE A 177 -13.86 5.20 9.73
N GLU A 178 -13.69 5.66 8.50
CA GLU A 178 -14.05 7.01 8.09
C GLU A 178 -15.54 7.27 8.27
N TRP A 179 -16.39 6.38 7.79
CA TRP A 179 -17.83 6.48 7.97
C TRP A 179 -18.24 6.53 9.45
N VAL A 180 -17.73 5.62 10.28
CA VAL A 180 -18.03 5.59 11.72
C VAL A 180 -17.53 6.88 12.37
N THR A 181 -16.34 7.36 12.04
CA THR A 181 -15.77 8.60 12.58
C THR A 181 -16.66 9.80 12.23
N ALA A 182 -17.12 9.89 10.99
CA ALA A 182 -18.00 10.96 10.53
C ALA A 182 -19.35 10.99 11.29
N GLU A 183 -19.92 9.82 11.58
CA GLU A 183 -21.14 9.70 12.39
C GLU A 183 -20.96 10.24 13.82
N PHE A 184 -19.79 10.06 14.43
CA PHE A 184 -19.52 10.55 15.77
C PHE A 184 -19.13 12.04 15.82
N VAL A 185 -18.52 12.57 14.78
CA VAL A 185 -18.03 13.96 14.72
C VAL A 185 -19.17 14.95 14.38
N GLY A 186 -20.23 14.48 13.75
CA GLY A 186 -21.41 15.25 13.36
C GLY A 186 -21.38 15.70 11.87
N ALA A 187 -22.57 16.05 11.35
CA ALA A 187 -22.83 16.14 9.92
C ALA A 187 -21.88 17.10 9.16
N ASP A 188 -21.61 18.30 9.66
CA ASP A 188 -20.80 19.29 8.92
C ASP A 188 -19.30 18.91 8.92
N ALA A 189 -18.75 18.63 10.09
CA ALA A 189 -17.35 18.21 10.22
C ALA A 189 -17.12 16.80 9.66
N GLY A 190 -18.13 15.92 9.72
CA GLY A 190 -18.12 14.60 9.16
C GLY A 190 -18.03 14.61 7.62
N ASN A 191 -18.78 15.46 6.95
CA ASN A 191 -18.72 15.61 5.50
C ASN A 191 -17.36 16.15 5.02
N ASP A 192 -16.76 17.07 5.77
CA ASP A 192 -15.42 17.56 5.50
C ASP A 192 -14.35 16.47 5.72
N PHE A 193 -14.54 15.61 6.72
CA PHE A 193 -13.65 14.50 7.03
C PHE A 193 -13.72 13.39 5.97
N LEU A 194 -14.94 12.99 5.55
CA LEU A 194 -15.13 11.99 4.49
C LEU A 194 -14.55 12.42 3.13
N GLY A 195 -14.34 13.73 2.92
CA GLY A 195 -13.77 14.24 1.67
C GLY A 195 -14.60 13.95 0.42
N SER A 196 -15.85 13.46 0.57
CA SER A 196 -16.69 12.95 -0.52
C SER A 196 -17.04 14.00 -1.58
N GLN A 197 -17.00 15.29 -1.23
CA GLN A 197 -17.27 16.41 -2.15
C GLN A 197 -18.58 16.22 -2.95
N GLY A 198 -19.58 15.56 -2.32
CA GLY A 198 -20.88 15.27 -2.93
C GLY A 198 -20.97 14.00 -3.79
N ASP A 199 -19.91 13.21 -3.87
CA ASP A 199 -19.94 11.91 -4.56
C ASP A 199 -20.45 10.81 -3.61
N ILE A 200 -21.67 10.37 -3.80
CA ILE A 200 -22.30 9.31 -2.98
C ILE A 200 -21.62 7.93 -3.11
N TRP A 201 -20.79 7.74 -4.13
CA TRP A 201 -20.05 6.51 -4.40
C TRP A 201 -18.54 6.64 -4.10
N ASP A 202 -18.16 7.64 -3.30
CA ASP A 202 -16.75 7.94 -3.03
C ASP A 202 -16.02 6.74 -2.43
N SER A 203 -16.50 6.23 -1.30
CA SER A 203 -15.90 5.07 -0.62
C SER A 203 -15.76 3.84 -1.53
N GLN A 204 -16.78 3.56 -2.37
CA GLN A 204 -16.71 2.44 -3.32
C GLN A 204 -15.66 2.66 -4.41
N LYS A 205 -15.52 3.90 -4.88
CA LYS A 205 -14.50 4.25 -5.89
C LYS A 205 -13.10 4.20 -5.30
N ASP A 206 -12.92 4.60 -4.05
CA ASP A 206 -11.65 4.58 -3.36
C ASP A 206 -11.20 3.14 -3.06
N MET A 207 -12.11 2.27 -2.59
CA MET A 207 -11.86 0.83 -2.53
C MET A 207 -11.52 0.22 -3.90
N ALA A 208 -12.19 0.64 -4.97
CA ALA A 208 -11.90 0.15 -6.32
C ALA A 208 -10.52 0.61 -6.81
N MET A 209 -10.11 1.85 -6.49
CA MET A 209 -8.77 2.37 -6.83
C MET A 209 -7.67 1.64 -6.06
N ALA A 210 -7.85 1.35 -4.77
CA ALA A 210 -6.93 0.54 -3.99
C ALA A 210 -6.81 -0.88 -4.57
N SER A 211 -7.94 -1.50 -4.92
CA SER A 211 -7.99 -2.81 -5.55
C SER A 211 -7.25 -2.84 -6.89
N LEU A 212 -7.48 -1.83 -7.74
CA LEU A 212 -6.81 -1.69 -9.04
C LEU A 212 -5.29 -1.54 -8.87
N GLY A 213 -4.85 -0.69 -7.93
CA GLY A 213 -3.43 -0.51 -7.62
C GLY A 213 -2.76 -1.82 -7.21
N ALA A 214 -3.38 -2.57 -6.28
CA ALA A 214 -2.88 -3.85 -5.81
C ALA A 214 -2.88 -4.93 -6.93
N LEU A 215 -3.92 -4.96 -7.76
CA LEU A 215 -4.00 -5.87 -8.91
C LEU A 215 -2.85 -5.61 -9.90
N ILE A 216 -2.59 -4.34 -10.22
CA ILE A 216 -1.47 -3.96 -11.08
C ILE A 216 -0.15 -4.38 -10.46
N ALA A 217 0.07 -4.08 -9.16
CA ALA A 217 1.29 -4.47 -8.46
C ALA A 217 1.51 -5.99 -8.48
N MET A 218 0.49 -6.78 -8.15
CA MET A 218 0.59 -8.24 -8.13
C MET A 218 0.78 -8.81 -9.54
N THR A 219 0.13 -8.25 -10.55
CA THR A 219 0.31 -8.64 -11.95
C THR A 219 1.73 -8.37 -12.42
N VAL A 220 2.26 -7.18 -12.17
CA VAL A 220 3.65 -6.82 -12.53
C VAL A 220 4.65 -7.77 -11.86
N ILE A 221 4.47 -8.05 -10.57
CA ILE A 221 5.35 -8.96 -9.84
C ILE A 221 5.23 -10.40 -10.39
N ALA A 222 4.02 -10.86 -10.74
CA ALA A 222 3.81 -12.16 -11.34
C ALA A 222 4.51 -12.28 -12.70
N LEU A 223 4.36 -11.28 -13.57
CA LEU A 223 5.01 -11.23 -14.88
C LEU A 223 6.55 -11.21 -14.77
N VAL A 224 7.09 -10.41 -13.84
CA VAL A 224 8.53 -10.38 -13.56
C VAL A 224 8.99 -11.74 -13.04
N THR A 225 8.26 -12.34 -12.11
CA THR A 225 8.62 -13.66 -11.56
C THR A 225 8.54 -14.73 -12.62
N TRP A 226 7.52 -14.75 -13.46
CA TRP A 226 7.38 -15.67 -14.59
C TRP A 226 8.55 -15.56 -15.57
N HIS A 227 8.95 -14.33 -15.89
CA HIS A 227 10.08 -14.10 -16.80
C HIS A 227 11.42 -14.64 -16.26
N TYR A 228 11.65 -14.58 -14.95
CA TYR A 228 12.93 -14.96 -14.33
C TYR A 228 12.95 -16.35 -13.70
N LYS A 229 11.80 -16.94 -13.33
CA LYS A 229 11.69 -18.27 -12.73
C LYS A 229 11.17 -19.29 -13.72
N ARG A 230 11.98 -20.33 -14.03
CA ARG A 230 11.58 -21.43 -14.91
C ARG A 230 10.42 -22.28 -14.36
N ASP A 231 10.31 -22.40 -13.06
CA ASP A 231 9.32 -23.24 -12.38
C ASP A 231 8.05 -22.51 -11.96
N PHE A 232 7.86 -21.26 -12.41
CA PHE A 232 6.71 -20.42 -11.99
C PHE A 232 5.35 -21.12 -12.23
N ALA A 233 5.12 -21.62 -13.44
CA ALA A 233 3.85 -22.25 -13.80
C ALA A 233 3.58 -23.51 -12.97
N ARG A 234 4.62 -24.31 -12.69
CA ARG A 234 4.52 -25.50 -11.84
C ARG A 234 4.18 -25.12 -10.39
N GLU A 235 4.94 -24.19 -9.79
CA GLU A 235 4.70 -23.71 -8.42
C GLU A 235 3.29 -23.12 -8.27
N PHE A 236 2.84 -22.36 -9.29
CA PHE A 236 1.51 -21.78 -9.32
C PHE A 236 0.43 -22.87 -9.35
N GLY A 237 0.53 -23.84 -10.26
CA GLY A 237 -0.42 -24.95 -10.37
C GLY A 237 -0.43 -25.86 -9.15
N GLU A 238 0.74 -26.15 -8.56
CA GLU A 238 0.84 -26.98 -7.34
C GLU A 238 0.21 -26.30 -6.11
N SER A 239 0.25 -24.97 -6.04
CA SER A 239 -0.34 -24.23 -4.93
C SER A 239 -1.88 -24.30 -4.89
N LEU A 240 -2.52 -24.62 -6.02
CA LEU A 240 -3.98 -24.78 -6.13
C LEU A 240 -4.45 -26.22 -5.89
N LYS A 241 -3.53 -27.20 -5.79
CA LYS A 241 -3.90 -28.59 -5.51
C LYS A 241 -4.41 -28.76 -4.09
N LEU A 242 -5.42 -29.62 -3.95
CA LEU A 242 -5.95 -30.03 -2.66
C LEU A 242 -4.85 -30.74 -1.84
N LYS A 243 -4.56 -30.22 -0.64
CA LYS A 243 -3.54 -30.77 0.25
C LYS A 243 -4.09 -31.69 1.33
N ARG A 244 -5.37 -31.56 1.64
CA ARG A 244 -6.10 -32.39 2.60
C ARG A 244 -7.36 -32.91 1.94
N THR A 245 -7.59 -34.20 1.96
CA THR A 245 -8.75 -34.85 1.33
C THR A 245 -9.96 -34.87 2.26
N ALA A 246 -9.72 -34.95 3.57
CA ALA A 246 -10.79 -34.94 4.55
C ALA A 246 -11.29 -33.51 4.83
N PRO A 247 -12.59 -33.28 4.95
CA PRO A 247 -13.17 -32.01 5.37
C PRO A 247 -12.72 -31.62 6.78
N LEU A 248 -12.39 -30.33 6.99
CA LEU A 248 -11.83 -29.87 8.26
C LEU A 248 -12.77 -30.07 9.46
N GLY A 249 -14.09 -29.95 9.24
CA GLY A 249 -15.10 -30.12 10.28
C GLY A 249 -15.13 -31.53 10.84
N GLU A 250 -15.07 -32.54 9.97
CA GLU A 250 -15.07 -33.95 10.33
C GLU A 250 -13.75 -34.36 11.03
N ASP A 251 -12.61 -33.85 10.55
CA ASP A 251 -11.30 -34.05 11.18
C ASP A 251 -11.29 -33.51 12.62
N GLU A 252 -11.83 -32.31 12.85
CA GLU A 252 -11.87 -31.69 14.17
C GLU A 252 -12.85 -32.41 15.12
N MET A 253 -14.03 -32.80 14.62
CA MET A 253 -14.99 -33.60 15.40
C MET A 253 -14.40 -34.93 15.81
N ALA A 254 -13.67 -35.61 14.93
CA ALA A 254 -12.99 -36.86 15.27
C ALA A 254 -11.91 -36.66 16.35
N ARG A 255 -11.15 -35.58 16.30
CA ARG A 255 -10.14 -35.24 17.34
C ARG A 255 -10.80 -34.97 18.70
N ILE A 256 -11.90 -34.19 18.74
CA ILE A 256 -12.64 -33.90 19.97
C ILE A 256 -13.20 -35.19 20.58
N GLN A 257 -13.77 -36.08 19.74
CA GLN A 257 -14.30 -37.37 20.21
C GLN A 257 -13.21 -38.31 20.80
N ILE A 258 -11.99 -38.26 20.24
CA ILE A 258 -10.86 -39.03 20.76
C ILE A 258 -10.37 -38.44 22.10
N ALA A 259 -10.24 -37.11 22.17
CA ALA A 259 -9.80 -36.42 23.38
C ALA A 259 -10.79 -36.49 24.54
N GLY A 260 -12.09 -36.64 24.27
CA GLY A 260 -13.14 -36.78 25.31
C GLY A 260 -13.30 -38.21 25.84
N LYS A 261 -12.57 -39.20 25.32
CA LYS A 261 -12.58 -40.60 25.77
C LYS A 261 -11.38 -41.00 26.64
N GLY A 262 -10.46 -40.08 26.89
CA GLY A 262 -9.32 -40.25 27.81
C GLY A 262 -9.48 -39.41 29.06
#